data_9dd9964f927d4562e3d82821fb4af546
#
_entry.id   9dd9964f927d4562e3d82821fb4af546
#
_cell.length_a   1.000
_cell.length_b   1.000
_cell.length_c   1.000
_cell.angle_alpha   90.00
_cell.angle_beta   90.00
_cell.angle_gamma   90.00
#
_symmetry.space_group_name_H-M   'P 1'
#
loop_
_entity.id
_entity.type
_entity.pdbx_description
1 polymer ?
#
loop_
_entity_poly.entity_id
_entity_poly.type
_entity_poly.pdbx_seq_one_letter_code
_entity_poly.pdbx_strand_id
1 'polypeptide(L)'
;MDALISECHRVLKKKGNLLIFMSIIKVETIINIAQNHKFYYKTVGIWHKTNPMPRNMNLQFVNSTEAWIHFVNDATTGTFNNRGKVMHDFEESSTINNSERKFGKHPTQKPLQVMCHFIDLLSNEKDIVLDPFMGSGSTGVACELLKRRFVGIELSKEYYDIAKNRIIAKK
;
A
#
# COMPACT_ATOMS: atom_id res chain seq x y z
N MET A 1 -16.40 3.24 -3.54
CA MET A 1 -15.58 2.69 -2.45
C MET A 1 -16.23 1.44 -1.84
N ASP A 2 -17.51 1.45 -1.56
CA ASP A 2 -18.22 0.28 -1.01
C ASP A 2 -18.04 -0.99 -1.86
N ALA A 3 -18.29 -0.92 -3.17
CA ALA A 3 -18.07 -2.05 -4.09
C ALA A 3 -16.62 -2.58 -4.08
N LEU A 4 -15.62 -1.70 -3.95
CA LEU A 4 -14.22 -2.12 -3.83
C LEU A 4 -13.99 -2.92 -2.55
N ILE A 5 -14.47 -2.43 -1.42
CA ILE A 5 -14.31 -3.10 -0.12
C ILE A 5 -15.03 -4.45 -0.13
N SER A 6 -16.25 -4.51 -0.71
CA SER A 6 -17.00 -5.76 -0.91
C SER A 6 -16.19 -6.79 -1.72
N GLU A 7 -15.57 -6.38 -2.84
CA GLU A 7 -14.74 -7.26 -3.65
C GLU A 7 -13.44 -7.67 -2.92
N CYS A 8 -12.83 -6.76 -2.17
CA CYS A 8 -11.70 -7.12 -1.31
C CYS A 8 -12.09 -8.21 -0.29
N HIS A 9 -13.26 -8.08 0.35
CA HIS A 9 -13.76 -9.11 1.26
C HIS A 9 -13.96 -10.45 0.55
N ARG A 10 -14.54 -10.44 -0.66
CA ARG A 10 -14.82 -11.65 -1.44
C ARG A 10 -13.55 -12.40 -1.84
N VAL A 11 -12.47 -11.70 -2.21
CA VAL A 11 -11.25 -12.34 -2.74
C VAL A 11 -10.20 -12.64 -1.67
N LEU A 12 -10.22 -11.94 -0.54
CA LEU A 12 -9.30 -12.18 0.55
C LEU A 12 -9.70 -13.44 1.33
N LYS A 13 -8.72 -14.31 1.59
CA LYS A 13 -8.91 -15.42 2.52
C LYS A 13 -9.25 -14.90 3.92
N LYS A 14 -9.95 -15.71 4.72
CA LYS A 14 -10.09 -15.45 6.16
C LYS A 14 -8.72 -15.20 6.79
N LYS A 15 -8.61 -14.20 7.68
CA LYS A 15 -7.36 -13.70 8.26
C LYS A 15 -6.43 -12.99 7.26
N GLY A 16 -6.85 -12.76 6.02
CA GLY A 16 -6.09 -11.96 5.05
C GLY A 16 -6.03 -10.50 5.47
N ASN A 17 -4.90 -9.85 5.23
CA ASN A 17 -4.70 -8.45 5.54
C ASN A 17 -5.17 -7.55 4.39
N LEU A 18 -5.81 -6.44 4.70
CA LEU A 18 -6.13 -5.35 3.79
C LEU A 18 -5.45 -4.08 4.28
N LEU A 19 -4.62 -3.48 3.44
CA LEU A 19 -3.94 -2.21 3.70
C LEU A 19 -4.38 -1.18 2.67
N ILE A 20 -4.87 -0.02 3.11
CA ILE A 20 -5.34 1.05 2.23
C ILE A 20 -4.60 2.33 2.55
N PHE A 21 -3.92 2.91 1.55
CA PHE A 21 -3.34 4.26 1.62
C PHE A 21 -4.35 5.28 1.12
N MET A 22 -4.51 6.38 1.86
CA MET A 22 -5.48 7.41 1.50
C MET A 22 -5.24 8.76 2.19
N SER A 23 -6.05 9.74 1.80
CA SER A 23 -6.12 11.03 2.51
C SER A 23 -6.76 10.85 3.88
N ILE A 24 -6.20 11.50 4.89
CA ILE A 24 -6.67 11.44 6.29
C ILE A 24 -8.16 11.80 6.45
N ILE A 25 -8.69 12.67 5.60
CA ILE A 25 -10.10 13.09 5.64
C ILE A 25 -11.10 11.99 5.27
N LYS A 26 -10.64 10.86 4.73
CA LYS A 26 -11.48 9.72 4.33
C LYS A 26 -11.38 8.53 5.27
N VAL A 27 -10.55 8.60 6.30
CA VAL A 27 -10.25 7.48 7.20
C VAL A 27 -11.52 6.92 7.85
N GLU A 28 -12.31 7.76 8.52
CA GLU A 28 -13.54 7.33 9.18
C GLU A 28 -14.53 6.68 8.21
N THR A 29 -14.75 7.30 7.05
CA THR A 29 -15.65 6.77 6.02
C THR A 29 -15.25 5.35 5.60
N ILE A 30 -13.94 5.11 5.41
CA ILE A 30 -13.45 3.80 5.00
C ILE A 30 -13.57 2.77 6.12
N ILE A 31 -13.28 3.15 7.36
CA ILE A 31 -13.42 2.26 8.50
C ILE A 31 -14.86 1.78 8.61
N ASN A 32 -15.83 2.70 8.55
CA ASN A 32 -17.25 2.36 8.63
C ASN A 32 -17.69 1.43 7.49
N ILE A 33 -17.27 1.69 6.25
CA ILE A 33 -17.58 0.81 5.11
C ILE A 33 -16.95 -0.57 5.33
N ALA A 34 -15.67 -0.63 5.70
CA ALA A 34 -14.96 -1.89 5.86
C ALA A 34 -15.58 -2.78 6.95
N GLN A 35 -16.01 -2.18 8.08
CA GLN A 35 -16.67 -2.91 9.16
C GLN A 35 -18.01 -3.50 8.71
N ASN A 36 -18.77 -2.83 7.85
CA ASN A 36 -20.01 -3.38 7.27
C ASN A 36 -19.74 -4.62 6.39
N HIS A 37 -18.53 -4.76 5.85
CA HIS A 37 -18.07 -5.91 5.08
C HIS A 37 -17.23 -6.91 5.89
N LYS A 38 -17.41 -6.98 7.23
CA LYS A 38 -16.74 -7.93 8.14
C LYS A 38 -15.21 -7.78 8.21
N PHE A 39 -14.66 -6.63 7.83
CA PHE A 39 -13.28 -6.32 8.12
C PHE A 39 -13.12 -5.88 9.57
N TYR A 40 -12.20 -6.50 10.27
CA TYR A 40 -11.79 -6.07 11.60
C TYR A 40 -10.74 -4.98 11.50
N TYR A 41 -11.06 -3.79 12.02
CA TYR A 41 -10.12 -2.67 12.09
C TYR A 41 -8.98 -2.98 13.06
N LYS A 42 -7.75 -2.74 12.65
CA LYS A 42 -6.54 -2.91 13.46
C LYS A 42 -5.95 -1.57 13.90
N THR A 43 -5.62 -0.74 12.95
CA THR A 43 -5.02 0.56 13.23
C THR A 43 -5.12 1.48 12.00
N VAL A 44 -5.01 2.76 12.25
CA VAL A 44 -4.64 3.77 11.28
C VAL A 44 -3.27 4.31 11.64
N GLY A 45 -2.43 4.51 10.65
CA GLY A 45 -1.13 5.12 10.83
C GLY A 45 -0.83 6.17 9.77
N ILE A 46 0.29 6.82 9.93
CA ILE A 46 0.73 7.93 9.08
C ILE A 46 2.05 7.55 8.40
N TRP A 47 2.12 7.74 7.11
CA TRP A 47 3.38 7.82 6.38
C TRP A 47 3.77 9.30 6.22
N HIS A 48 4.92 9.68 6.83
CA HIS A 48 5.52 11.00 6.71
C HIS A 48 6.60 11.00 5.63
N LYS A 49 6.48 11.95 4.70
CA LYS A 49 7.42 12.19 3.61
C LYS A 49 8.45 13.22 4.06
N THR A 50 9.71 12.82 4.22
CA THR A 50 10.78 13.72 4.70
C THR A 50 11.15 14.82 3.68
N ASN A 51 10.84 14.59 2.39
CA ASN A 51 11.10 15.54 1.30
C ASN A 51 9.85 15.73 0.42
N PRO A 52 8.73 16.22 0.97
CA PRO A 52 7.50 16.43 0.22
C PRO A 52 7.70 17.48 -0.88
N MET A 53 6.95 17.34 -2.00
CA MET A 53 7.00 18.35 -3.06
C MET A 53 6.39 19.65 -2.56
N PRO A 54 7.13 20.76 -2.54
CA PRO A 54 6.60 22.03 -2.11
C PRO A 54 5.56 22.56 -3.11
N ARG A 55 4.36 22.88 -2.62
CA ARG A 55 3.31 23.54 -3.40
C ARG A 55 2.74 24.66 -2.55
N ASN A 56 2.67 25.87 -3.11
CA ASN A 56 2.05 27.03 -2.45
C ASN A 56 2.53 27.26 -1.00
N MET A 57 3.84 27.10 -0.74
CA MET A 57 4.44 27.13 0.59
C MET A 57 4.13 28.41 1.38
N ASN A 58 3.85 29.51 0.68
CA ASN A 58 3.49 30.80 1.30
C ASN A 58 2.01 30.94 1.65
N LEU A 59 1.16 29.97 1.23
CA LEU A 59 -0.29 30.06 1.38
C LEU A 59 -0.88 28.93 2.23
N GLN A 60 -0.16 27.80 2.37
CA GLN A 60 -0.64 26.62 3.09
C GLN A 60 0.51 25.72 3.56
N PHE A 61 0.19 24.83 4.49
CA PHE A 61 1.12 23.78 4.89
C PHE A 61 1.45 22.84 3.72
N VAL A 62 2.71 22.40 3.65
CA VAL A 62 3.12 21.38 2.68
C VAL A 62 2.52 20.04 3.07
N ASN A 63 1.88 19.36 2.12
CA ASN A 63 1.30 18.04 2.33
C ASN A 63 2.40 16.96 2.42
N SER A 64 2.89 16.72 3.63
CA SER A 64 3.96 15.77 3.92
C SER A 64 3.45 14.42 4.43
N THR A 65 2.16 14.25 4.67
CA THR A 65 1.62 13.04 5.28
C THR A 65 0.59 12.35 4.39
N GLU A 66 0.48 11.03 4.57
CA GLU A 66 -0.57 10.19 3.99
C GLU A 66 -0.98 9.14 5.01
N ALA A 67 -2.29 8.94 5.20
CA ALA A 67 -2.78 7.91 6.10
C ALA A 67 -2.73 6.54 5.44
N TRP A 68 -2.50 5.51 6.24
CA TRP A 68 -2.75 4.12 5.88
C TRP A 68 -3.64 3.46 6.93
N ILE A 69 -4.50 2.55 6.51
CA ILE A 69 -5.43 1.83 7.39
C ILE A 69 -5.21 0.34 7.20
N HIS A 70 -5.09 -0.37 8.30
CA HIS A 70 -4.93 -1.82 8.33
C HIS A 70 -6.19 -2.50 8.86
N PHE A 71 -6.64 -3.50 8.11
CA PHE A 71 -7.75 -4.37 8.47
C PHE A 71 -7.37 -5.84 8.33
N VAL A 72 -8.12 -6.71 9.00
CA VAL A 72 -8.06 -8.16 8.83
C VAL A 72 -9.42 -8.67 8.40
N ASN A 73 -9.44 -9.53 7.38
CA ASN A 73 -10.66 -10.06 6.81
C ASN A 73 -11.27 -11.17 7.71
N ASP A 74 -12.52 -11.00 8.12
CA ASP A 74 -13.33 -11.99 8.85
C ASP A 74 -12.62 -12.65 10.05
N ALA A 75 -11.75 -11.89 10.73
CA ALA A 75 -11.01 -12.33 11.92
C ALA A 75 -10.38 -11.13 12.65
N THR A 76 -10.09 -11.31 13.93
CA THR A 76 -9.41 -10.30 14.76
C THR A 76 -7.88 -10.29 14.60
N THR A 77 -7.30 -11.38 14.07
CA THR A 77 -5.86 -11.55 13.89
C THR A 77 -5.54 -12.06 12.50
N GLY A 78 -4.52 -11.49 11.87
CA GLY A 78 -3.93 -11.92 10.60
C GLY A 78 -2.41 -12.14 10.73
N THR A 79 -1.73 -12.31 9.62
CA THR A 79 -0.26 -12.33 9.59
C THR A 79 0.29 -11.00 10.06
N PHE A 80 1.23 -11.02 11.02
CA PHE A 80 1.91 -9.83 11.53
C PHE A 80 3.34 -10.22 11.95
N ASN A 81 4.29 -10.08 11.03
CA ASN A 81 5.68 -10.57 11.16
C ASN A 81 6.59 -9.52 11.83
N ASN A 82 6.26 -9.08 13.03
CA ASN A 82 7.02 -8.07 13.76
C ASN A 82 8.38 -8.57 14.32
N ARG A 83 8.62 -9.89 14.27
CA ARG A 83 9.87 -10.53 14.76
C ARG A 83 10.24 -10.11 16.19
N GLY A 84 9.23 -9.95 17.04
CA GLY A 84 9.40 -9.54 18.44
C GLY A 84 9.69 -8.06 18.65
N LYS A 85 9.63 -7.23 17.59
CA LYS A 85 9.82 -5.77 17.69
C LYS A 85 8.50 -5.05 17.91
N VAL A 86 8.56 -3.93 18.62
CA VAL A 86 7.43 -2.98 18.68
C VAL A 86 7.34 -2.29 17.32
N MET A 87 6.14 -2.33 16.72
CA MET A 87 5.85 -1.62 15.47
C MET A 87 5.00 -0.41 15.79
N HIS A 88 5.41 0.73 15.27
CA HIS A 88 4.68 2.00 15.44
C HIS A 88 3.71 2.21 14.28
N ASP A 89 2.68 2.98 14.52
CA ASP A 89 1.71 3.43 13.51
C ASP A 89 2.19 4.67 12.74
N PHE A 90 3.50 4.85 12.69
CA PHE A 90 4.18 5.96 12.03
C PHE A 90 5.33 5.42 11.18
N GLU A 91 5.27 5.69 9.87
CA GLU A 91 6.32 5.38 8.92
C GLU A 91 6.95 6.67 8.39
N GLU A 92 8.27 6.72 8.32
CA GLU A 92 8.99 7.86 7.75
C GLU A 92 9.90 7.41 6.61
N SER A 93 9.80 8.10 5.48
CA SER A 93 10.71 7.90 4.36
C SER A 93 10.78 9.11 3.45
N SER A 94 11.82 9.18 2.63
CA SER A 94 11.80 10.08 1.49
C SER A 94 10.74 9.64 0.47
N THR A 95 10.33 10.56 -0.40
CA THR A 95 9.61 10.21 -1.61
C THR A 95 10.52 9.41 -2.56
N ILE A 96 9.95 8.90 -3.64
CA ILE A 96 10.69 8.10 -4.63
C ILE A 96 11.95 8.82 -5.12
N ASN A 97 13.04 8.08 -5.26
CA ASN A 97 14.27 8.56 -5.86
C ASN A 97 14.28 8.37 -7.39
N ASN A 98 15.29 8.94 -8.07
CA ASN A 98 15.38 8.87 -9.52
C ASN A 98 15.60 7.45 -10.04
N SER A 99 16.26 6.57 -9.29
CA SER A 99 16.48 5.18 -9.70
C SER A 99 15.18 4.37 -9.78
N GLU A 100 14.18 4.74 -8.98
CA GLU A 100 12.85 4.13 -9.04
C GLU A 100 12.01 4.59 -10.24
N ARG A 101 12.45 5.62 -10.95
CA ARG A 101 11.78 6.20 -12.13
C ARG A 101 12.38 5.75 -13.47
N LYS A 102 13.32 4.81 -13.45
CA LYS A 102 14.08 4.37 -14.66
C LYS A 102 13.16 3.97 -15.82
N PHE A 103 12.00 3.38 -15.55
CA PHE A 103 11.07 2.90 -16.57
C PHE A 103 9.89 3.84 -16.86
N GLY A 104 9.86 5.01 -16.22
CA GLY A 104 8.81 6.01 -16.39
C GLY A 104 8.39 6.65 -15.06
N LYS A 105 7.51 7.64 -15.16
CA LYS A 105 7.02 8.42 -14.00
C LYS A 105 5.55 8.12 -13.77
N HIS A 106 5.17 7.94 -12.52
CA HIS A 106 3.78 7.89 -12.08
C HIS A 106 3.57 8.94 -10.97
N PRO A 107 2.50 9.74 -11.02
CA PRO A 107 2.34 10.90 -10.13
C PRO A 107 2.25 10.54 -8.65
N THR A 108 1.70 9.37 -8.33
CA THR A 108 1.46 8.90 -6.95
C THR A 108 2.23 7.62 -6.62
N GLN A 109 3.36 7.37 -7.31
CA GLN A 109 4.20 6.20 -7.02
C GLN A 109 4.61 6.17 -5.55
N LYS A 110 4.41 5.01 -4.89
CA LYS A 110 4.90 4.78 -3.53
C LYS A 110 6.38 4.37 -3.54
N PRO A 111 7.19 4.82 -2.57
CA PRO A 111 8.56 4.35 -2.40
C PRO A 111 8.61 2.85 -2.16
N LEU A 112 9.59 2.20 -2.76
CA LEU A 112 9.77 0.77 -2.63
C LEU A 112 10.03 0.34 -1.17
N GLN A 113 10.77 1.15 -0.42
CA GLN A 113 11.01 0.92 1.01
C GLN A 113 9.71 0.76 1.80
N VAL A 114 8.75 1.68 1.60
CA VAL A 114 7.44 1.65 2.28
C VAL A 114 6.65 0.39 1.90
N MET A 115 6.64 0.04 0.61
CA MET A 115 5.93 -1.17 0.17
C MET A 115 6.58 -2.45 0.68
N CYS A 116 7.90 -2.54 0.67
CA CYS A 116 8.63 -3.68 1.25
C CYS A 116 8.32 -3.84 2.75
N HIS A 117 8.29 -2.74 3.51
CA HIS A 117 7.97 -2.79 4.94
C HIS A 117 6.61 -3.45 5.19
N PHE A 118 5.55 -2.95 4.55
CA PHE A 118 4.21 -3.49 4.78
C PHE A 118 4.02 -4.91 4.22
N ILE A 119 4.60 -5.24 3.07
CA ILE A 119 4.49 -6.58 2.50
C ILE A 119 5.21 -7.62 3.37
N ASP A 120 6.40 -7.30 3.89
CA ASP A 120 7.13 -8.19 4.80
C ASP A 120 6.38 -8.39 6.12
N LEU A 121 5.82 -7.31 6.67
CA LEU A 121 5.06 -7.34 7.92
C LEU A 121 3.74 -8.11 7.81
N LEU A 122 2.99 -7.93 6.73
CA LEU A 122 1.59 -8.37 6.61
C LEU A 122 1.39 -9.61 5.74
N SER A 123 2.45 -10.23 5.23
CA SER A 123 2.38 -11.45 4.43
C SER A 123 3.57 -12.36 4.67
N ASN A 124 3.44 -13.63 4.28
CA ASN A 124 4.53 -14.61 4.29
C ASN A 124 5.09 -14.85 2.88
N GLU A 125 6.29 -15.44 2.77
CA GLU A 125 6.81 -15.92 1.48
C GLU A 125 5.77 -16.82 0.79
N LYS A 126 5.65 -16.69 -0.54
CA LYS A 126 4.70 -17.43 -1.39
C LYS A 126 3.21 -17.04 -1.21
N ASP A 127 2.85 -16.16 -0.26
CA ASP A 127 1.50 -15.60 -0.24
C ASP A 127 1.21 -14.82 -1.52
N ILE A 128 -0.06 -14.70 -1.87
CA ILE A 128 -0.51 -13.85 -2.99
C ILE A 128 -0.83 -12.47 -2.44
N VAL A 129 -0.23 -11.45 -3.05
CA VAL A 129 -0.55 -10.05 -2.82
C VAL A 129 -1.29 -9.51 -4.04
N LEU A 130 -2.47 -8.95 -3.81
CA LEU A 130 -3.27 -8.29 -4.86
C LEU A 130 -3.18 -6.78 -4.69
N ASP A 131 -2.86 -6.07 -5.76
CA ASP A 131 -2.97 -4.62 -5.84
C ASP A 131 -3.92 -4.24 -7.01
N PRO A 132 -5.18 -3.87 -6.71
CA PRO A 132 -6.15 -3.54 -7.75
C PRO A 132 -5.93 -2.16 -8.40
N PHE A 133 -4.96 -1.38 -7.92
CA PHE A 133 -4.58 -0.06 -8.42
C PHE A 133 -3.05 0.07 -8.49
N MET A 134 -2.38 -0.90 -9.13
CA MET A 134 -0.93 -1.05 -9.02
C MET A 134 -0.11 0.13 -9.56
N GLY A 135 -0.70 1.00 -10.39
CA GLY A 135 0.00 2.15 -10.96
C GLY A 135 1.31 1.74 -11.62
N SER A 136 2.42 2.28 -11.14
CA SER A 136 3.77 1.92 -11.61
C SER A 136 4.33 0.63 -11.01
N GLY A 137 3.55 -0.15 -10.24
CA GLY A 137 3.91 -1.49 -9.77
C GLY A 137 4.88 -1.57 -8.60
N SER A 138 4.93 -0.56 -7.71
CA SER A 138 5.80 -0.63 -6.53
C SER A 138 5.50 -1.84 -5.63
N THR A 139 4.22 -2.20 -5.47
CA THR A 139 3.78 -3.40 -4.75
C THR A 139 4.34 -4.66 -5.42
N GLY A 140 4.24 -4.77 -6.75
CA GLY A 140 4.76 -5.93 -7.49
C GLY A 140 6.27 -6.08 -7.40
N VAL A 141 7.01 -4.96 -7.49
CA VAL A 141 8.48 -4.96 -7.30
C VAL A 141 8.85 -5.42 -5.89
N ALA A 142 8.14 -4.96 -4.86
CA ALA A 142 8.37 -5.39 -3.49
C ALA A 142 8.05 -6.88 -3.29
N CYS A 143 7.00 -7.40 -3.94
CA CYS A 143 6.64 -8.82 -3.93
C CYS A 143 7.75 -9.70 -4.52
N GLU A 144 8.33 -9.32 -5.66
CA GLU A 144 9.46 -10.05 -6.26
C GLU A 144 10.66 -10.10 -5.30
N LEU A 145 11.05 -8.96 -4.73
CA LEU A 145 12.16 -8.89 -3.77
C LEU A 145 11.94 -9.74 -2.53
N LEU A 146 10.70 -9.87 -2.08
CA LEU A 146 10.33 -10.56 -0.86
C LEU A 146 9.77 -11.97 -1.11
N LYS A 147 9.83 -12.48 -2.35
CA LYS A 147 9.36 -13.82 -2.75
C LYS A 147 7.86 -14.05 -2.49
N ARG A 148 7.04 -13.03 -2.69
CA ARG A 148 5.57 -13.12 -2.71
C ARG A 148 5.09 -13.24 -4.16
N ARG A 149 3.97 -13.95 -4.36
CA ARG A 149 3.28 -13.95 -5.66
C ARG A 149 2.49 -12.65 -5.79
N PHE A 150 2.45 -12.08 -6.98
CA PHE A 150 1.79 -10.80 -7.22
C PHE A 150 0.70 -10.89 -8.29
N VAL A 151 -0.43 -10.25 -8.01
CA VAL A 151 -1.49 -9.97 -8.97
C VAL A 151 -1.74 -8.48 -8.95
N GLY A 152 -1.55 -7.81 -10.08
CA GLY A 152 -1.76 -6.37 -10.21
C GLY A 152 -2.78 -6.03 -11.28
N ILE A 153 -3.61 -5.03 -11.04
CA ILE A 153 -4.57 -4.48 -11.99
C ILE A 153 -4.25 -3.00 -12.19
N GLU A 154 -4.22 -2.58 -13.46
CA GLU A 154 -4.03 -1.18 -13.83
C GLU A 154 -4.82 -0.90 -15.11
N LEU A 155 -5.61 0.17 -15.09
CA LEU A 155 -6.47 0.56 -16.19
C LEU A 155 -5.69 1.27 -17.32
N SER A 156 -4.69 2.08 -16.93
CA SER A 156 -3.85 2.80 -17.88
C SER A 156 -2.81 1.86 -18.50
N LYS A 157 -2.86 1.68 -19.81
CA LYS A 157 -1.86 0.89 -20.56
C LYS A 157 -0.44 1.39 -20.33
N GLU A 158 -0.23 2.70 -20.30
CA GLU A 158 1.06 3.32 -20.04
C GLU A 158 1.62 2.90 -18.67
N TYR A 159 0.83 3.04 -17.61
CA TYR A 159 1.26 2.68 -16.26
C TYR A 159 1.41 1.17 -16.08
N TYR A 160 0.57 0.38 -16.74
CA TYR A 160 0.72 -1.07 -16.80
C TYR A 160 2.07 -1.48 -17.40
N ASP A 161 2.47 -0.87 -18.53
CA ASP A 161 3.74 -1.18 -19.18
C ASP A 161 4.94 -0.76 -18.32
N ILE A 162 4.86 0.39 -17.64
CA ILE A 162 5.85 0.80 -16.64
C ILE A 162 5.97 -0.24 -15.52
N ALA A 163 4.84 -0.65 -14.93
CA ALA A 163 4.80 -1.63 -13.85
C ALA A 163 5.41 -2.96 -14.28
N LYS A 164 5.00 -3.48 -15.44
CA LYS A 164 5.50 -4.74 -16.01
C LYS A 164 7.02 -4.71 -16.17
N ASN A 165 7.58 -3.64 -16.74
CA ASN A 165 9.01 -3.50 -16.95
C ASN A 165 9.78 -3.41 -15.63
N ARG A 166 9.24 -2.67 -14.63
CA ARG A 166 9.83 -2.58 -13.29
C ARG A 166 9.88 -3.92 -12.56
N ILE A 167 8.80 -4.69 -12.63
CA ILE A 167 8.67 -5.99 -11.96
C ILE A 167 9.62 -7.00 -12.61
N ILE A 168 9.61 -7.10 -13.95
CA ILE A 168 10.48 -8.03 -14.69
C ILE A 168 11.97 -7.74 -14.43
N ALA A 169 12.35 -6.48 -14.32
CA ALA A 169 13.75 -6.11 -14.06
C ALA A 169 14.27 -6.52 -12.66
N LYS A 170 13.42 -7.08 -11.80
CA LYS A 170 13.77 -7.56 -10.45
C LYS A 170 13.69 -9.09 -10.30
N LYS A 171 13.21 -9.79 -11.34
CA LYS A 171 13.32 -11.24 -11.45
C LYS A 171 14.78 -11.66 -11.72
#